data_6b6dc76d3b41997bc9c3c6a32cbe0f7b
#
_entry.id   6b6dc76d3b41997bc9c3c6a32cbe0f7b
#
_cell.length_a   1.000
_cell.length_b   1.000
_cell.length_c   1.000
_cell.angle_alpha   90.00
_cell.angle_beta   90.00
_cell.angle_gamma   90.00
#
_symmetry.space_group_name_H-M   'P 1'
#
loop_
_entity.id
_entity.type
_entity.pdbx_description
1 polymer ?
#
loop_
_entity_poly.entity_id
_entity_poly.type
_entity_poly.pdbx_seq_one_letter_code
_entity_poly.pdbx_strand_id
1 'polypeptide(L)'
;MKYLVTFLMFLVLLYGCGHLNNLNKVKIRNSIVFSDYQAVGDAAQGVVCLGVVSGKPIIKDSSGLVGQIINSVGEIGGAIASSSVESKVARSASPDSLAWAISRGFEQSMERYASIHVVNNLSSNPEFIAETLLERYELSSSQVGVYANVCVTSRIIERSTGKKVWQNRETKTISLSNLPPAGLFTPIGRSVSGIVNMVQILSMDDEEVKRVLFAAAVEAGRKMGETLREDISE
;
A
#
# COMPACT_ATOMS: atom_id res chain seq x y z
N MET A 1 36.14 22.16 -2.28
CA MET A 1 35.59 20.88 -2.75
C MET A 1 34.60 20.25 -1.78
N LYS A 2 34.82 20.20 -0.45
CA LYS A 2 33.87 19.58 0.52
C LYS A 2 32.48 20.21 0.48
N TYR A 3 32.32 21.50 0.38
CA TYR A 3 31.01 22.17 0.35
C TYR A 3 30.24 21.97 -0.94
N LEU A 4 30.91 21.71 -2.06
CA LEU A 4 30.28 21.42 -3.34
C LEU A 4 29.62 20.05 -3.32
N VAL A 5 30.27 19.06 -2.71
CA VAL A 5 29.73 17.70 -2.57
C VAL A 5 28.52 17.70 -1.63
N THR A 6 28.57 18.45 -0.51
CA THR A 6 27.46 18.58 0.43
C THR A 6 26.26 19.28 -0.22
N PHE A 7 26.50 20.31 -1.02
CA PHE A 7 25.45 21.02 -1.77
C PHE A 7 24.82 20.14 -2.84
N LEU A 8 25.62 19.34 -3.56
CA LEU A 8 25.13 18.38 -4.55
C LEU A 8 24.29 17.26 -3.91
N MET A 9 24.71 16.78 -2.72
CA MET A 9 23.96 15.78 -1.96
C MET A 9 22.62 16.34 -1.45
N PHE A 10 22.58 17.61 -1.07
CA PHE A 10 21.34 18.29 -0.66
C PHE A 10 20.38 18.51 -1.84
N LEU A 11 20.91 18.79 -3.03
CA LEU A 11 20.12 18.90 -4.27
C LEU A 11 19.49 17.55 -4.66
N VAL A 12 20.20 16.45 -4.50
CA VAL A 12 19.65 15.09 -4.79
C VAL A 12 18.53 14.72 -3.80
N LEU A 13 18.62 15.16 -2.55
CA LEU A 13 17.57 14.93 -1.54
C LEU A 13 16.29 15.74 -1.82
N LEU A 14 16.38 16.86 -2.51
CA LEU A 14 15.22 17.68 -2.91
C LEU A 14 14.47 17.12 -4.12
N TYR A 15 15.09 16.25 -4.93
CA TYR A 15 14.41 15.56 -6.05
C TYR A 15 13.60 14.32 -5.62
N GLY A 16 13.56 13.99 -4.33
CA GLY A 16 12.90 12.80 -3.79
C GLY A 16 11.39 12.92 -3.53
N CYS A 17 10.78 14.08 -3.74
CA CYS A 17 9.32 14.21 -3.63
C CYS A 17 8.66 13.68 -4.90
N GLY A 18 8.01 12.51 -4.81
CA GLY A 18 7.26 11.91 -5.92
C GLY A 18 6.00 12.69 -6.32
N HIS A 19 5.82 13.92 -5.83
CA HIS A 19 4.70 14.79 -6.12
C HIS A 19 5.06 15.82 -7.21
N LEU A 20 4.22 15.89 -8.25
CA LEU A 20 4.32 16.85 -9.35
C LEU A 20 2.94 17.46 -9.59
N ASN A 21 2.81 18.78 -9.48
CA ASN A 21 1.62 19.54 -9.84
C ASN A 21 1.94 20.60 -10.89
N ASN A 22 1.52 20.36 -12.14
CA ASN A 22 1.55 21.31 -13.25
C ASN A 22 0.13 21.50 -13.81
N LEU A 23 -0.91 21.23 -13.03
CA LEU A 23 -2.31 21.28 -13.46
C LEU A 23 -2.77 22.70 -13.81
N ASN A 24 -2.12 23.72 -13.23
CA ASN A 24 -2.36 25.12 -13.57
C ASN A 24 -2.03 25.48 -15.04
N LYS A 25 -1.26 24.61 -15.73
CA LYS A 25 -0.87 24.80 -17.14
C LYS A 25 -1.83 24.15 -18.13
N VAL A 26 -2.79 23.35 -17.64
CA VAL A 26 -3.71 22.56 -18.47
C VAL A 26 -5.13 22.65 -17.91
N LYS A 27 -6.11 22.51 -18.79
CA LYS A 27 -7.53 22.50 -18.39
C LYS A 27 -8.00 21.06 -18.20
N ILE A 28 -7.81 20.52 -17.01
CA ILE A 28 -8.19 19.12 -16.72
C ILE A 28 -9.67 18.97 -16.31
N ARG A 29 -10.29 20.00 -15.72
CA ARG A 29 -11.72 19.93 -15.35
C ARG A 29 -12.59 19.80 -16.60
N ASN A 30 -13.59 18.93 -16.57
CA ASN A 30 -14.48 18.56 -17.66
C ASN A 30 -13.76 17.93 -18.88
N SER A 31 -12.52 17.47 -18.71
CA SER A 31 -11.80 16.73 -19.74
C SER A 31 -12.16 15.24 -19.75
N ILE A 32 -11.84 14.59 -20.85
CA ILE A 32 -11.95 13.13 -21.00
C ILE A 32 -10.60 12.52 -20.69
N VAL A 33 -10.57 11.60 -19.74
CA VAL A 33 -9.37 10.91 -19.26
C VAL A 33 -9.50 9.41 -19.51
N PHE A 34 -8.54 8.81 -20.21
CA PHE A 34 -8.41 7.37 -20.28
C PHE A 34 -7.68 6.87 -19.04
N SER A 35 -8.26 5.87 -18.38
CA SER A 35 -7.65 5.25 -17.20
C SER A 35 -6.97 3.95 -17.57
N ASP A 36 -5.72 3.80 -17.11
CA ASP A 36 -4.91 2.59 -17.23
C ASP A 36 -4.31 2.20 -15.89
N TYR A 37 -4.03 0.92 -15.70
CA TYR A 37 -3.46 0.43 -14.44
C TYR A 37 -2.53 -0.75 -14.69
N GLN A 38 -1.49 -0.85 -13.84
CA GLN A 38 -0.59 -2.00 -13.84
C GLN A 38 0.07 -2.20 -12.48
N ALA A 39 0.50 -3.40 -12.20
CA ALA A 39 1.40 -3.72 -11.10
C ALA A 39 2.85 -3.67 -11.61
N VAL A 40 3.74 -3.00 -10.88
CA VAL A 40 5.14 -2.79 -11.29
C VAL A 40 6.12 -3.18 -10.18
N GLY A 41 7.32 -3.57 -10.56
CA GLY A 41 8.39 -3.89 -9.62
C GLY A 41 8.05 -5.04 -8.68
N ASP A 42 8.31 -4.83 -7.39
CA ASP A 42 8.09 -5.82 -6.33
C ASP A 42 6.61 -6.10 -6.03
N ALA A 43 5.68 -5.35 -6.63
CA ALA A 43 4.25 -5.60 -6.50
C ALA A 43 3.84 -6.98 -7.04
N ALA A 44 4.67 -7.60 -7.90
CA ALA A 44 4.46 -8.97 -8.35
C ALA A 44 4.62 -10.01 -7.22
N GLN A 45 5.22 -9.63 -6.11
CA GLN A 45 5.45 -10.48 -4.94
C GLN A 45 4.85 -9.79 -3.72
N GLY A 46 3.73 -10.31 -3.21
CA GLY A 46 3.18 -9.83 -1.95
C GLY A 46 4.22 -9.95 -0.84
N VAL A 47 4.58 -8.83 -0.22
CA VAL A 47 5.57 -8.82 0.87
C VAL A 47 4.84 -8.96 2.20
N VAL A 48 5.40 -9.78 3.09
CA VAL A 48 4.92 -9.94 4.46
C VAL A 48 6.01 -9.52 5.42
N CYS A 49 5.75 -8.46 6.17
CA CYS A 49 6.66 -8.00 7.22
C CYS A 49 6.12 -8.45 8.58
N LEU A 50 6.70 -9.51 9.13
CA LEU A 50 6.39 -9.94 10.50
C LEU A 50 7.36 -9.27 11.47
N GLY A 51 6.88 -8.27 12.19
CA GLY A 51 7.65 -7.62 13.26
C GLY A 51 7.75 -8.52 14.49
N VAL A 52 8.71 -9.43 14.49
CA VAL A 52 9.04 -10.24 15.67
C VAL A 52 10.10 -9.51 16.48
N VAL A 53 9.75 -9.14 17.73
CA VAL A 53 10.76 -8.65 18.67
C VAL A 53 11.62 -9.84 19.11
N SER A 54 12.90 -9.75 18.82
CA SER A 54 13.90 -10.72 19.26
C SER A 54 13.99 -10.75 20.78
N GLY A 55 13.27 -11.66 21.40
CA GLY A 55 13.30 -11.94 22.83
C GLY A 55 12.71 -13.32 23.06
N LYS A 56 13.46 -14.25 23.65
CA LYS A 56 12.97 -15.59 24.00
C LYS A 56 11.72 -15.44 24.89
N PRO A 57 10.52 -15.82 24.42
CA PRO A 57 9.35 -15.85 25.30
C PRO A 57 9.55 -16.98 26.33
N ILE A 58 9.63 -16.63 27.59
CA ILE A 58 9.58 -17.61 28.69
C ILE A 58 8.11 -17.91 28.92
N ILE A 59 7.56 -18.86 28.21
CA ILE A 59 6.20 -19.38 28.46
C ILE A 59 6.34 -20.79 29.00
N LYS A 60 6.07 -20.93 30.27
CA LYS A 60 6.14 -22.18 31.05
C LYS A 60 4.87 -22.96 30.91
N ASP A 61 4.18 -23.30 30.16
CA ASP A 61 3.01 -24.16 29.91
C ASP A 61 2.20 -23.71 28.70
N SER A 62 2.49 -24.31 27.57
CA SER A 62 1.66 -24.14 26.38
C SER A 62 1.46 -25.49 25.68
N SER A 63 0.54 -26.27 26.19
CA SER A 63 0.01 -27.45 25.50
C SER A 63 -1.11 -27.00 24.56
N GLY A 64 -0.75 -26.67 23.30
CA GLY A 64 -1.72 -26.29 22.28
C GLY A 64 -1.03 -25.74 21.02
N LEU A 65 -1.82 -25.53 19.97
CA LEU A 65 -1.36 -25.04 18.67
C LEU A 65 -0.61 -23.70 18.81
N VAL A 66 -1.05 -22.83 19.70
CA VAL A 66 -0.40 -21.56 20.05
C VAL A 66 0.98 -21.78 20.68
N GLY A 67 1.12 -22.77 21.54
CA GLY A 67 2.39 -23.13 22.14
C GLY A 67 3.40 -23.71 21.17
N GLN A 68 2.95 -24.51 20.20
CA GLN A 68 3.79 -25.03 19.12
C GLN A 68 4.26 -23.90 18.19
N ILE A 69 3.42 -22.95 17.87
CA ILE A 69 3.77 -21.77 17.06
C ILE A 69 4.78 -20.90 17.82
N ILE A 70 4.58 -20.65 19.12
CA ILE A 70 5.47 -19.84 19.93
C ILE A 70 6.87 -20.50 20.04
N ASN A 71 6.93 -21.81 20.23
CA ASN A 71 8.20 -22.53 20.30
C ASN A 71 8.92 -22.61 18.94
N SER A 72 8.18 -22.73 17.85
CA SER A 72 8.74 -22.72 16.48
C SER A 72 9.22 -21.33 16.04
N VAL A 73 8.56 -20.27 16.50
CA VAL A 73 8.96 -18.88 16.23
C VAL A 73 10.24 -18.48 16.98
N GLY A 74 10.58 -19.18 18.09
CA GLY A 74 11.76 -18.86 18.90
C GLY A 74 13.11 -19.18 18.26
N GLU A 75 13.21 -20.16 17.35
CA GLU A 75 14.50 -20.62 16.77
C GLU A 75 14.52 -20.71 15.23
N ILE A 76 13.40 -20.93 14.56
CA ILE A 76 13.35 -21.12 13.08
C ILE A 76 12.13 -20.35 12.47
N GLY A 77 11.26 -19.82 13.29
CA GLY A 77 9.88 -19.52 12.94
C GLY A 77 9.64 -18.25 12.10
N GLY A 78 10.56 -17.32 12.06
CA GLY A 78 10.40 -16.11 11.25
C GLY A 78 10.30 -16.40 9.76
N ALA A 79 11.16 -17.31 9.25
CA ALA A 79 11.21 -17.64 7.83
C ALA A 79 10.06 -18.57 7.38
N ILE A 80 9.66 -19.53 8.20
CA ILE A 80 8.57 -20.47 7.85
C ILE A 80 7.20 -19.77 7.93
N ALA A 81 7.00 -18.93 8.94
CA ALA A 81 5.77 -18.16 9.07
C ALA A 81 5.64 -17.13 7.93
N SER A 82 6.72 -16.46 7.53
CA SER A 82 6.70 -15.51 6.42
C SER A 82 6.34 -16.20 5.10
N SER A 83 6.95 -17.33 4.77
CA SER A 83 6.66 -18.05 3.53
C SER A 83 5.22 -18.56 3.45
N SER A 84 4.63 -18.99 4.57
CA SER A 84 3.23 -19.40 4.65
C SER A 84 2.28 -18.22 4.42
N VAL A 85 2.56 -17.06 4.99
CA VAL A 85 1.76 -15.85 4.82
C VAL A 85 1.96 -15.25 3.43
N GLU A 86 3.19 -15.24 2.90
CA GLU A 86 3.48 -14.81 1.52
C GLU A 86 2.69 -15.65 0.51
N SER A 87 2.70 -16.97 0.65
CA SER A 87 1.91 -17.85 -0.22
C SER A 87 0.40 -17.62 -0.08
N LYS A 88 -0.09 -17.29 1.12
CA LYS A 88 -1.48 -16.94 1.38
C LYS A 88 -1.85 -15.63 0.70
N VAL A 89 -1.05 -14.58 0.86
CA VAL A 89 -1.26 -13.28 0.21
C VAL A 89 -1.27 -13.43 -1.31
N ALA A 90 -0.30 -14.15 -1.87
CA ALA A 90 -0.21 -14.40 -3.30
C ALA A 90 -1.42 -15.16 -3.87
N ARG A 91 -2.01 -16.10 -3.09
CA ARG A 91 -3.23 -16.79 -3.50
C ARG A 91 -4.48 -15.93 -3.37
N SER A 92 -4.54 -15.09 -2.34
CA SER A 92 -5.73 -14.30 -2.00
C SER A 92 -5.96 -13.13 -2.95
N ALA A 93 -4.91 -12.50 -3.46
CA ALA A 93 -5.05 -11.33 -4.31
C ALA A 93 -3.93 -11.26 -5.36
N SER A 94 -4.31 -11.23 -6.64
CA SER A 94 -3.34 -10.98 -7.70
C SER A 94 -2.97 -9.48 -7.73
N PRO A 95 -1.70 -9.15 -8.06
CA PRO A 95 -1.26 -7.76 -8.21
C PRO A 95 -2.15 -6.95 -9.16
N ASP A 96 -2.55 -7.54 -10.29
CA ASP A 96 -3.40 -6.87 -11.29
C ASP A 96 -4.78 -6.55 -10.75
N SER A 97 -5.38 -7.46 -9.94
CA SER A 97 -6.68 -7.18 -9.33
C SER A 97 -6.61 -6.05 -8.30
N LEU A 98 -5.50 -5.94 -7.57
CA LEU A 98 -5.27 -4.83 -6.65
C LEU A 98 -5.03 -3.52 -7.39
N ALA A 99 -4.21 -3.53 -8.46
CA ALA A 99 -4.01 -2.38 -9.32
C ALA A 99 -5.33 -1.88 -9.94
N TRP A 100 -6.18 -2.80 -10.40
CA TRP A 100 -7.53 -2.50 -10.84
C TRP A 100 -8.38 -1.85 -9.74
N ALA A 101 -8.35 -2.40 -8.52
CA ALA A 101 -9.13 -1.86 -7.41
C ALA A 101 -8.69 -0.43 -7.04
N ILE A 102 -7.38 -0.14 -7.07
CA ILE A 102 -6.83 1.20 -6.88
C ILE A 102 -7.33 2.15 -7.97
N SER A 103 -7.22 1.73 -9.24
CA SER A 103 -7.69 2.51 -10.39
C SER A 103 -9.17 2.87 -10.23
N ARG A 104 -10.02 1.92 -9.86
CA ARG A 104 -11.46 2.17 -9.62
C ARG A 104 -11.70 3.19 -8.51
N GLY A 105 -10.95 3.14 -7.40
CA GLY A 105 -11.03 4.14 -6.34
C GLY A 105 -10.61 5.54 -6.82
N PHE A 106 -9.58 5.61 -7.65
CA PHE A 106 -9.09 6.86 -8.25
C PHE A 106 -10.09 7.43 -9.27
N GLU A 107 -10.59 6.60 -10.20
CA GLU A 107 -11.61 6.96 -11.19
C GLU A 107 -12.86 7.56 -10.54
N GLN A 108 -13.44 6.86 -9.56
CA GLN A 108 -14.61 7.35 -8.84
C GLN A 108 -14.37 8.71 -8.17
N SER A 109 -13.14 8.94 -7.67
CA SER A 109 -12.79 10.23 -7.07
C SER A 109 -12.60 11.32 -8.12
N MET A 110 -11.99 11.01 -9.27
CA MET A 110 -11.88 11.95 -10.40
C MET A 110 -13.24 12.41 -10.91
N GLU A 111 -14.16 11.47 -11.12
CA GLU A 111 -15.53 11.78 -11.58
C GLU A 111 -16.29 12.60 -10.54
N ARG A 112 -16.24 12.17 -9.28
CA ARG A 112 -17.03 12.75 -8.20
C ARG A 112 -16.58 14.14 -7.77
N TYR A 113 -15.27 14.37 -7.72
CA TYR A 113 -14.70 15.56 -7.08
C TYR A 113 -13.99 16.51 -8.02
N ALA A 114 -13.52 16.05 -9.18
CA ALA A 114 -12.78 16.85 -10.14
C ALA A 114 -13.57 17.14 -11.43
N SER A 115 -14.80 16.62 -11.56
CA SER A 115 -15.63 16.72 -12.78
C SER A 115 -14.90 16.23 -14.02
N ILE A 116 -14.16 15.14 -13.91
CA ILE A 116 -13.40 14.49 -14.99
C ILE A 116 -14.24 13.32 -15.51
N HIS A 117 -14.32 13.17 -16.84
CA HIS A 117 -15.02 12.05 -17.46
C HIS A 117 -14.02 10.92 -17.73
N VAL A 118 -14.12 9.83 -16.97
CA VAL A 118 -13.24 8.69 -17.14
C VAL A 118 -13.79 7.76 -18.24
N VAL A 119 -12.92 7.33 -19.14
CA VAL A 119 -13.23 6.39 -20.22
C VAL A 119 -12.25 5.22 -20.20
N ASN A 120 -12.75 4.04 -20.59
CA ASN A 120 -11.97 2.80 -20.67
C ASN A 120 -11.55 2.46 -22.11
N ASN A 121 -11.70 3.42 -23.02
CA ASN A 121 -11.41 3.20 -24.44
C ASN A 121 -10.72 4.43 -25.05
N LEU A 122 -9.57 4.21 -25.66
CA LEU A 122 -8.82 5.25 -26.37
C LEU A 122 -9.56 5.80 -27.60
N SER A 123 -10.54 5.07 -28.14
CA SER A 123 -11.40 5.54 -29.27
C SER A 123 -12.27 6.73 -28.89
N SER A 124 -12.51 6.95 -27.59
CA SER A 124 -13.24 8.12 -27.09
C SER A 124 -12.43 9.43 -27.19
N ASN A 125 -11.26 9.39 -27.81
CA ASN A 125 -10.35 10.50 -28.01
C ASN A 125 -10.03 11.28 -26.73
N PRO A 126 -9.53 10.62 -25.67
CA PRO A 126 -9.22 11.25 -24.39
C PRO A 126 -8.13 12.32 -24.54
N GLU A 127 -8.24 13.38 -23.79
CA GLU A 127 -7.25 14.47 -23.73
C GLU A 127 -6.07 14.09 -22.85
N PHE A 128 -6.33 13.30 -21.81
CA PHE A 128 -5.32 12.84 -20.84
C PHE A 128 -5.38 11.33 -20.65
N ILE A 129 -4.26 10.81 -20.14
CA ILE A 129 -4.12 9.42 -19.70
C ILE A 129 -3.78 9.45 -18.21
N ALA A 130 -4.60 8.80 -17.39
CA ALA A 130 -4.33 8.55 -15.98
C ALA A 130 -3.77 7.13 -15.84
N GLU A 131 -2.52 7.02 -15.41
CA GLU A 131 -1.87 5.74 -15.17
C GLU A 131 -1.77 5.50 -13.65
N THR A 132 -2.23 4.35 -13.21
CA THR A 132 -2.18 3.90 -11.82
C THR A 132 -1.22 2.74 -11.70
N LEU A 133 -0.15 2.90 -10.92
CA LEU A 133 0.93 1.94 -10.77
C LEU A 133 0.93 1.41 -9.33
N LEU A 134 0.54 0.16 -9.13
CA LEU A 134 0.73 -0.53 -7.86
C LEU A 134 2.23 -0.86 -7.71
N GLU A 135 2.90 -0.23 -6.75
CA GLU A 135 4.33 -0.44 -6.51
C GLU A 135 4.59 -1.56 -5.50
N ARG A 136 3.75 -1.63 -4.46
CA ARG A 136 3.89 -2.63 -3.41
C ARG A 136 2.58 -2.81 -2.66
N TYR A 137 2.32 -4.01 -2.21
CA TYR A 137 1.32 -4.32 -1.20
C TYR A 137 1.86 -5.34 -0.21
N GLU A 138 1.41 -5.24 1.04
CA GLU A 138 1.89 -6.11 2.10
C GLU A 138 0.84 -6.31 3.19
N LEU A 139 0.90 -7.46 3.85
CA LEU A 139 0.35 -7.66 5.18
C LEU A 139 1.48 -7.61 6.18
N SER A 140 1.36 -6.79 7.19
CA SER A 140 2.35 -6.65 8.24
C SER A 140 1.74 -6.87 9.61
N SER A 141 2.51 -7.48 10.51
CA SER A 141 2.18 -7.52 11.93
C SER A 141 3.25 -6.78 12.72
N SER A 142 2.81 -6.06 13.73
CA SER A 142 3.67 -5.37 14.67
C SER A 142 3.18 -5.59 16.10
N GLN A 143 3.86 -5.01 17.08
CA GLN A 143 3.42 -5.05 18.47
C GLN A 143 2.07 -4.35 18.70
N VAL A 144 1.67 -3.44 17.81
CA VAL A 144 0.46 -2.63 17.93
C VAL A 144 -0.69 -3.12 17.06
N GLY A 145 -0.47 -4.12 16.21
CA GLY A 145 -1.56 -4.70 15.42
C GLY A 145 -1.13 -5.31 14.09
N VAL A 146 -2.14 -5.70 13.33
CA VAL A 146 -2.04 -6.20 11.96
C VAL A 146 -2.49 -5.11 11.00
N TYR A 147 -1.75 -4.94 9.91
CA TYR A 147 -1.95 -3.86 8.95
C TYR A 147 -1.87 -4.41 7.52
N ALA A 148 -2.74 -3.88 6.66
CA ALA A 148 -2.58 -3.97 5.22
C ALA A 148 -2.03 -2.64 4.70
N ASN A 149 -0.93 -2.70 3.98
CA ASN A 149 -0.28 -1.53 3.38
C ASN A 149 -0.32 -1.67 1.86
N VAL A 150 -0.69 -0.58 1.17
CA VAL A 150 -0.67 -0.49 -0.29
C VAL A 150 0.05 0.79 -0.69
N CYS A 151 1.10 0.66 -1.50
CA CYS A 151 1.85 1.78 -2.06
C CYS A 151 1.54 1.91 -3.55
N VAL A 152 1.11 3.09 -3.96
CA VAL A 152 0.67 3.38 -5.31
C VAL A 152 1.27 4.70 -5.80
N THR A 153 1.63 4.74 -7.07
CA THR A 153 1.90 5.99 -7.79
C THR A 153 0.85 6.17 -8.88
N SER A 154 0.22 7.35 -8.93
CA SER A 154 -0.63 7.73 -10.05
C SER A 154 -0.06 8.94 -10.75
N ARG A 155 -0.21 8.99 -12.08
CA ARG A 155 0.25 10.10 -12.92
C ARG A 155 -0.77 10.40 -14.00
N ILE A 156 -0.86 11.69 -14.36
CA ILE A 156 -1.69 12.17 -15.46
C ILE A 156 -0.77 12.73 -16.53
N ILE A 157 -0.96 12.24 -17.74
CA ILE A 157 -0.16 12.56 -18.91
C ILE A 157 -1.06 13.24 -19.94
N GLU A 158 -0.69 14.40 -20.44
CA GLU A 158 -1.35 15.04 -21.55
C GLU A 158 -1.06 14.27 -22.84
N ARG A 159 -2.09 13.73 -23.48
CA ARG A 159 -1.93 12.79 -24.60
C ARG A 159 -1.28 13.44 -25.83
N SER A 160 -1.60 14.70 -26.12
CA SER A 160 -1.08 15.43 -27.28
C SER A 160 0.42 15.66 -27.22
N THR A 161 0.97 15.88 -26.02
CA THR A 161 2.39 16.24 -25.83
C THR A 161 3.21 15.11 -25.21
N GLY A 162 2.57 14.11 -24.61
CA GLY A 162 3.21 13.07 -23.82
C GLY A 162 3.79 13.59 -22.49
N LYS A 163 3.51 14.83 -22.12
CA LYS A 163 4.03 15.44 -20.89
C LYS A 163 3.23 15.00 -19.68
N LYS A 164 3.92 14.64 -18.62
CA LYS A 164 3.34 14.44 -17.31
C LYS A 164 2.96 15.78 -16.71
N VAL A 165 1.66 15.96 -16.42
CA VAL A 165 1.11 17.19 -15.84
C VAL A 165 0.85 17.06 -14.35
N TRP A 166 0.66 15.82 -13.87
CA TRP A 166 0.48 15.52 -12.46
C TRP A 166 1.06 14.16 -12.11
N GLN A 167 1.57 14.05 -10.90
CA GLN A 167 1.98 12.78 -10.30
C GLN A 167 1.92 12.88 -8.79
N ASN A 168 1.41 11.84 -8.16
CA ASN A 168 1.51 11.66 -6.71
C ASN A 168 1.80 10.21 -6.37
N ARG A 169 2.41 10.01 -5.21
CA ARG A 169 2.68 8.71 -4.60
C ARG A 169 2.01 8.65 -3.23
N GLU A 170 1.24 7.61 -3.00
CA GLU A 170 0.48 7.42 -1.76
C GLU A 170 0.78 6.05 -1.15
N THR A 171 0.84 6.01 0.16
CA THR A 171 0.88 4.76 0.92
C THR A 171 -0.31 4.73 1.86
N LYS A 172 -1.21 3.77 1.64
CA LYS A 172 -2.36 3.56 2.50
C LYS A 172 -2.15 2.39 3.43
N THR A 173 -2.32 2.65 4.71
CA THR A 173 -2.29 1.65 5.77
C THR A 173 -3.68 1.50 6.38
N ILE A 174 -4.19 0.28 6.42
CA ILE A 174 -5.44 -0.08 7.11
C ILE A 174 -5.12 -1.02 8.25
N SER A 175 -5.53 -0.66 9.47
CA SER A 175 -5.43 -1.54 10.64
C SER A 175 -6.53 -2.60 10.59
N LEU A 176 -6.14 -3.84 10.82
CA LEU A 176 -7.02 -5.02 10.90
C LEU A 176 -7.31 -5.44 12.33
N SER A 177 -6.55 -4.94 13.28
CA SER A 177 -6.71 -5.27 14.69
C SER A 177 -7.72 -4.32 15.33
N ASN A 178 -8.89 -4.86 15.71
CA ASN A 178 -9.83 -4.18 16.59
C ASN A 178 -9.48 -4.32 18.08
N LEU A 179 -8.36 -4.96 18.40
CA LEU A 179 -7.94 -5.16 19.77
C LEU A 179 -7.22 -3.89 20.28
N PRO A 180 -7.68 -3.32 21.41
CA PRO A 180 -6.86 -2.32 22.09
C PRO A 180 -5.52 -2.99 22.43
N PRO A 181 -4.40 -2.26 22.36
CA PRO A 181 -3.08 -2.80 22.64
C PRO A 181 -2.96 -3.15 24.14
N ALA A 182 -3.50 -4.31 24.51
CA ALA A 182 -3.44 -4.80 25.86
C ALA A 182 -1.98 -5.11 26.20
N GLY A 183 -1.45 -4.44 27.21
CA GLY A 183 -0.11 -4.72 27.73
C GLY A 183 1.06 -4.06 27.00
N LEU A 184 0.85 -3.05 26.15
CA LEU A 184 1.90 -2.29 25.46
C LEU A 184 2.97 -1.68 26.38
N PHE A 185 2.66 -1.52 27.66
CA PHE A 185 3.54 -0.84 28.63
C PHE A 185 4.55 -1.76 29.32
N THR A 186 4.46 -3.08 29.09
CA THR A 186 5.43 -4.04 29.65
C THR A 186 6.22 -4.72 28.54
N PRO A 187 7.53 -5.01 28.73
CA PRO A 187 8.35 -5.72 27.72
C PRO A 187 7.77 -7.10 27.34
N ILE A 188 7.21 -7.80 28.31
CA ILE A 188 6.58 -9.12 28.11
C ILE A 188 5.27 -8.97 27.30
N GLY A 189 4.45 -7.97 27.59
CA GLY A 189 3.21 -7.71 26.87
C GLY A 189 3.43 -7.38 25.40
N ARG A 190 4.53 -6.69 25.06
CA ARG A 190 4.89 -6.37 23.66
C ARG A 190 5.26 -7.61 22.85
N SER A 191 6.03 -8.53 23.43
CA SER A 191 6.42 -9.77 22.75
C SER A 191 5.21 -10.67 22.52
N VAL A 192 4.31 -10.76 23.48
CA VAL A 192 3.08 -11.56 23.38
C VAL A 192 2.13 -10.96 22.32
N SER A 193 1.93 -9.65 22.28
CA SER A 193 1.05 -9.01 21.31
C SER A 193 1.54 -9.20 19.87
N GLY A 194 2.84 -9.14 19.60
CA GLY A 194 3.41 -9.42 18.29
C GLY A 194 3.12 -10.83 17.80
N ILE A 195 3.21 -11.83 18.69
CA ILE A 195 2.89 -13.24 18.36
C ILE A 195 1.39 -13.41 18.13
N VAL A 196 0.53 -12.83 18.95
CA VAL A 196 -0.93 -12.88 18.78
C VAL A 196 -1.34 -12.28 17.44
N ASN A 197 -0.77 -11.15 17.06
CA ASN A 197 -1.06 -10.51 15.78
C ASN A 197 -0.58 -11.35 14.58
N MET A 198 0.55 -12.06 14.71
CA MET A 198 1.00 -13.00 13.69
C MET A 198 0.05 -14.20 13.56
N VAL A 199 -0.38 -14.78 14.68
CA VAL A 199 -1.36 -15.86 14.69
C VAL A 199 -2.68 -15.40 14.06
N GLN A 200 -3.09 -14.16 14.27
CA GLN A 200 -4.27 -13.59 13.62
C GLN A 200 -4.13 -13.60 12.09
N ILE A 201 -3.01 -13.16 11.52
CA ILE A 201 -2.78 -13.23 10.07
C ILE A 201 -2.85 -14.69 9.57
N LEU A 202 -2.23 -15.62 10.28
CA LEU A 202 -2.22 -17.03 9.91
C LEU A 202 -3.60 -17.67 9.96
N SER A 203 -4.47 -17.21 10.87
CA SER A 203 -5.84 -17.71 11.04
C SER A 203 -6.86 -17.11 10.08
N MET A 204 -6.58 -15.97 9.44
CA MET A 204 -7.46 -15.38 8.43
C MET A 204 -7.62 -16.35 7.26
N ASP A 205 -8.82 -16.48 6.70
CA ASP A 205 -9.00 -17.20 5.44
C ASP A 205 -8.56 -16.36 4.22
N ASP A 206 -8.45 -16.99 3.06
CA ASP A 206 -7.97 -16.32 1.85
C ASP A 206 -8.95 -15.22 1.39
N GLU A 207 -10.26 -15.37 1.62
CA GLU A 207 -11.27 -14.36 1.28
C GLU A 207 -11.22 -13.17 2.23
N GLU A 208 -10.90 -13.37 3.49
CA GLU A 208 -10.70 -12.29 4.45
C GLU A 208 -9.46 -11.46 4.10
N VAL A 209 -8.33 -12.12 3.81
CA VAL A 209 -7.10 -11.47 3.33
C VAL A 209 -7.39 -10.67 2.07
N LYS A 210 -8.08 -11.25 1.09
CA LYS A 210 -8.48 -10.59 -0.15
C LYS A 210 -9.31 -9.35 0.13
N ARG A 211 -10.39 -9.48 0.90
CA ARG A 211 -11.29 -8.37 1.25
C ARG A 211 -10.55 -7.18 1.83
N VAL A 212 -9.60 -7.43 2.71
CA VAL A 212 -8.83 -6.39 3.38
C VAL A 212 -7.86 -5.70 2.43
N LEU A 213 -7.11 -6.47 1.63
CA LEU A 213 -6.20 -5.91 0.64
C LEU A 213 -6.96 -5.08 -0.41
N PHE A 214 -8.14 -5.55 -0.85
CA PHE A 214 -9.00 -4.80 -1.76
C PHE A 214 -9.53 -3.50 -1.13
N ALA A 215 -9.93 -3.53 0.13
CA ALA A 215 -10.36 -2.33 0.84
C ALA A 215 -9.22 -1.30 0.94
N ALA A 216 -8.00 -1.75 1.25
CA ALA A 216 -6.82 -0.90 1.27
C ALA A 216 -6.50 -0.32 -0.11
N ALA A 217 -6.63 -1.12 -1.16
CA ALA A 217 -6.39 -0.72 -2.54
C ALA A 217 -7.38 0.37 -3.00
N VAL A 218 -8.68 0.14 -2.83
CA VAL A 218 -9.71 1.15 -3.16
C VAL A 218 -9.50 2.45 -2.40
N GLU A 219 -9.18 2.35 -1.12
CA GLU A 219 -8.95 3.52 -0.27
C GLU A 219 -7.67 4.29 -0.66
N ALA A 220 -6.63 3.60 -1.10
CA ALA A 220 -5.43 4.23 -1.65
C ALA A 220 -5.77 5.04 -2.93
N GLY A 221 -6.56 4.45 -3.84
CA GLY A 221 -7.04 5.14 -5.03
C GLY A 221 -7.91 6.35 -4.71
N ARG A 222 -8.84 6.21 -3.74
CA ARG A 222 -9.67 7.32 -3.29
C ARG A 222 -8.84 8.48 -2.73
N LYS A 223 -7.85 8.19 -1.90
CA LYS A 223 -6.95 9.21 -1.34
C LYS A 223 -6.14 9.91 -2.43
N MET A 224 -5.69 9.17 -3.44
CA MET A 224 -5.03 9.72 -4.62
C MET A 224 -5.92 10.76 -5.34
N GLY A 225 -7.20 10.45 -5.49
CA GLY A 225 -8.17 11.37 -6.11
C GLY A 225 -8.49 12.60 -5.24
N GLU A 226 -8.44 12.48 -3.91
CA GLU A 226 -8.56 13.62 -3.00
C GLU A 226 -7.39 14.59 -3.18
N THR A 227 -6.15 14.07 -3.22
CA THR A 227 -4.95 14.89 -3.48
C THR A 227 -5.04 15.57 -4.85
N LEU A 228 -5.48 14.85 -5.89
CA LEU A 228 -5.69 15.46 -7.22
C LEU A 228 -6.70 16.62 -7.16
N ARG A 229 -7.80 16.44 -6.43
CA ARG A 229 -8.81 17.50 -6.25
C ARG A 229 -8.23 18.74 -5.56
N GLU A 230 -7.43 18.53 -4.52
CA GLU A 230 -6.75 19.61 -3.79
C GLU A 230 -5.84 20.37 -4.75
N ASP A 231 -5.00 19.67 -5.51
CA ASP A 231 -4.05 20.24 -6.49
C ASP A 231 -4.74 20.99 -7.65
N ILE A 232 -5.95 20.58 -8.07
CA ILE A 232 -6.75 21.27 -9.08
C ILE A 232 -7.33 22.60 -8.53
N SER A 233 -7.44 22.71 -7.22
CA SER A 233 -8.06 23.85 -6.55
C SER A 233 -7.07 24.96 -6.17
N GLU A 234 -5.77 24.67 -6.24
CA GLU A 234 -4.67 25.62 -6.07
C GLU A 234 -4.42 26.43 -7.35
#